data_82b8b3f076a29ceae84092aa3c2855d9
#
_entry.id   82b8b3f076a29ceae84092aa3c2855d9
#
_cell.length_a   1.000
_cell.length_b   1.000
_cell.length_c   1.000
_cell.angle_alpha   90.00
_cell.angle_beta   90.00
_cell.angle_gamma   90.00
#
_symmetry.space_group_name_H-M   'P 1'
#
loop_
_entity.id
_entity.type
_entity.pdbx_description
1 polymer ?
#
loop_
_entity_poly.entity_id
_entity_poly.type
_entity_poly.pdbx_seq_one_letter_code
_entity_poly.pdbx_strand_id
1 'polypeptide(L)'
;MMSSDLRLHDEALRQATGRNVKVAVIDSGINAHHSHVGKLSGGVQITCDANGEIAFSDDYRDYDGHGTAVAGIIRAKAPGVALYSVKILQDRLQTESRVLAAAIRSSIANDIRVINMSLGTHQISGIDALRQACEAAAERNIILIAAGSEERVFPASFSCVLGASGDELCGWNDYAYTENSEVEFRAHSWPRPLPGSPQGRNLRGHSMAAAHVSALVARIVETYPRSDGNAVRETLIRECTRGVDVEDDALNLDPTREKSPADYRPKQYATSNRRERQS
;
A
#
# COMPACT_ATOMS: atom_id res chain seq x y z
N MET A 1 -1.79 16.33 18.36
CA MET A 1 -2.98 16.09 17.53
C MET A 1 -2.53 16.27 16.09
N MET A 2 -2.49 15.20 15.28
CA MET A 2 -2.28 15.35 13.84
C MET A 2 -3.57 15.95 13.28
N SER A 3 -3.46 17.08 12.54
CA SER A 3 -4.60 17.67 11.84
C SER A 3 -5.19 16.62 10.91
N SER A 4 -6.50 16.40 11.02
CA SER A 4 -7.25 15.47 10.15
C SER A 4 -7.53 16.06 8.77
N ASP A 5 -7.10 17.28 8.51
CA ASP A 5 -7.45 18.02 7.31
C ASP A 5 -6.60 17.55 6.14
N LEU A 6 -7.15 16.61 5.37
CA LEU A 6 -6.61 16.26 4.05
C LEU A 6 -6.67 17.51 3.15
N ARG A 7 -5.57 17.81 2.49
CA ARG A 7 -5.47 18.91 1.53
C ARG A 7 -6.05 18.51 0.18
N LEU A 8 -7.35 18.21 0.14
CA LEU A 8 -8.10 17.93 -1.08
C LEU A 8 -8.88 19.17 -1.51
N HIS A 9 -9.04 19.37 -2.82
CA HIS A 9 -9.79 20.49 -3.37
C HIS A 9 -11.30 20.28 -3.25
N ASP A 10 -11.76 19.05 -3.45
CA ASP A 10 -13.17 18.67 -3.35
C ASP A 10 -13.63 18.57 -1.89
N GLU A 11 -14.60 19.38 -1.51
CA GLU A 11 -15.18 19.41 -0.17
C GLU A 11 -15.84 18.09 0.22
N ALA A 12 -16.52 17.41 -0.71
CA ALA A 12 -17.14 16.12 -0.44
C ALA A 12 -16.08 15.05 -0.10
N LEU A 13 -14.94 15.08 -0.78
CA LEU A 13 -13.82 14.21 -0.48
C LEU A 13 -13.19 14.53 0.88
N ARG A 14 -13.10 15.80 1.26
CA ARG A 14 -12.60 16.18 2.60
C ARG A 14 -13.50 15.66 3.72
N GLN A 15 -14.81 15.63 3.52
CA GLN A 15 -15.79 15.15 4.50
C GLN A 15 -15.98 13.62 4.48
N ALA A 16 -15.66 12.96 3.38
CA ALA A 16 -15.79 11.52 3.26
C ALA A 16 -14.89 10.78 4.26
N THR A 17 -15.35 9.65 4.76
CA THR A 17 -14.69 8.83 5.79
C THR A 17 -14.38 7.41 5.34
N GLY A 18 -14.72 7.07 4.09
CA GLY A 18 -14.69 5.69 3.56
C GLY A 18 -15.89 4.87 4.02
N ARG A 19 -17.00 5.51 4.43
CA ARG A 19 -18.21 4.81 4.90
C ARG A 19 -18.79 3.93 3.80
N ASN A 20 -19.23 2.73 4.19
CA ASN A 20 -19.76 1.69 3.29
C ASN A 20 -18.73 1.16 2.29
N VAL A 21 -17.46 1.47 2.44
CA VAL A 21 -16.39 0.92 1.62
C VAL A 21 -15.67 -0.20 2.39
N LYS A 22 -15.68 -1.40 1.82
CA LYS A 22 -14.95 -2.53 2.36
C LYS A 22 -13.56 -2.58 1.74
N VAL A 23 -12.54 -2.51 2.59
CA VAL A 23 -11.12 -2.45 2.21
C VAL A 23 -10.43 -3.72 2.68
N ALA A 24 -9.92 -4.52 1.74
CA ALA A 24 -9.02 -5.63 2.07
C ALA A 24 -7.59 -5.13 2.23
N VAL A 25 -6.92 -5.58 3.28
CA VAL A 25 -5.48 -5.44 3.47
C VAL A 25 -4.85 -6.80 3.28
N ILE A 26 -4.17 -6.99 2.14
CA ILE A 26 -3.43 -8.21 1.81
C ILE A 26 -2.01 -8.01 2.34
N ASP A 27 -1.69 -8.67 3.47
CA ASP A 27 -0.47 -8.42 4.25
C ASP A 27 -0.16 -9.58 5.22
N SER A 28 0.54 -9.30 6.34
CA SER A 28 0.86 -10.24 7.43
C SER A 28 -0.30 -10.54 8.38
N GLY A 29 -1.50 -10.01 8.09
CA GLY A 29 -2.66 -10.08 8.97
C GLY A 29 -2.96 -8.73 9.63
N ILE A 30 -3.96 -8.69 10.52
CA ILE A 30 -4.31 -7.49 11.28
C ILE A 30 -4.60 -7.85 12.74
N ASN A 31 -3.99 -7.11 13.68
CA ASN A 31 -4.34 -7.16 15.09
C ASN A 31 -5.51 -6.19 15.38
N ALA A 32 -6.72 -6.70 15.45
CA ALA A 32 -7.93 -5.92 15.73
C ALA A 32 -7.95 -5.27 17.13
N HIS A 33 -7.12 -5.76 18.06
CA HIS A 33 -7.02 -5.18 19.41
C HIS A 33 -6.05 -4.00 19.50
N HIS A 34 -5.30 -3.72 18.42
CA HIS A 34 -4.40 -2.58 18.39
C HIS A 34 -5.19 -1.26 18.37
N SER A 35 -4.79 -0.29 19.21
CA SER A 35 -5.51 0.99 19.38
C SER A 35 -5.64 1.82 18.10
N HIS A 36 -4.80 1.55 17.09
CA HIS A 36 -4.84 2.23 15.78
C HIS A 36 -5.84 1.62 14.80
N VAL A 37 -6.37 0.42 15.05
CA VAL A 37 -7.16 -0.36 14.09
C VAL A 37 -8.63 -0.44 14.48
N GLY A 38 -8.93 -1.05 15.60
CA GLY A 38 -10.31 -1.32 16.04
C GLY A 38 -10.95 -2.49 15.27
N LYS A 39 -12.28 -2.49 15.22
CA LYS A 39 -13.08 -3.59 14.68
C LYS A 39 -12.79 -3.87 13.20
N LEU A 40 -12.66 -5.15 12.86
CA LEU A 40 -12.62 -5.66 11.48
C LEU A 40 -14.01 -6.15 11.03
N SER A 41 -14.24 -6.16 9.72
CA SER A 41 -15.43 -6.75 9.10
C SER A 41 -15.28 -8.27 8.85
N GLY A 42 -14.09 -8.81 9.05
CA GLY A 42 -13.73 -10.20 8.87
C GLY A 42 -12.29 -10.36 8.44
N GLY A 43 -11.94 -11.58 8.04
CA GLY A 43 -10.62 -11.87 7.50
C GLY A 43 -10.47 -13.33 7.11
N VAL A 44 -9.33 -13.63 6.49
CA VAL A 44 -8.91 -14.96 6.06
C VAL A 44 -7.40 -15.03 6.04
N GLN A 45 -6.85 -16.19 6.39
CA GLN A 45 -5.46 -16.53 6.07
C GLN A 45 -5.45 -17.43 4.85
N ILE A 46 -4.53 -17.18 3.93
CA ILE A 46 -4.31 -17.98 2.73
C ILE A 46 -2.86 -18.40 2.71
N THR A 47 -2.65 -19.71 2.61
CA THR A 47 -1.33 -20.33 2.60
C THR A 47 -1.20 -21.25 1.40
N CYS A 48 0.03 -21.68 1.12
CA CYS A 48 0.32 -22.74 0.18
C CYS A 48 1.13 -23.81 0.91
N ASP A 49 0.69 -25.05 0.77
CA ASP A 49 1.42 -26.18 1.35
C ASP A 49 2.61 -26.61 0.46
N ALA A 50 3.37 -27.61 0.92
CA ALA A 50 4.53 -28.14 0.22
C ALA A 50 4.19 -28.78 -1.14
N ASN A 51 2.93 -29.17 -1.35
CA ASN A 51 2.43 -29.74 -2.62
C ASN A 51 1.95 -28.65 -3.60
N GLY A 52 1.90 -27.40 -3.14
CA GLY A 52 1.39 -26.28 -3.92
C GLY A 52 -0.10 -26.06 -3.81
N GLU A 53 -0.81 -26.73 -2.91
CA GLU A 53 -2.23 -26.56 -2.69
C GLU A 53 -2.51 -25.32 -1.84
N ILE A 54 -3.51 -24.54 -2.26
CA ILE A 54 -3.95 -23.34 -1.55
C ILE A 54 -4.91 -23.75 -0.43
N ALA A 55 -4.58 -23.36 0.78
CA ALA A 55 -5.38 -23.58 1.98
C ALA A 55 -5.88 -22.25 2.56
N PHE A 56 -7.08 -22.30 3.14
CA PHE A 56 -7.74 -21.15 3.78
C PHE A 56 -7.99 -21.46 5.26
N SER A 57 -7.75 -20.48 6.13
CA SER A 57 -8.06 -20.57 7.55
C SER A 57 -8.57 -19.24 8.10
N ASP A 58 -9.06 -19.25 9.34
CA ASP A 58 -9.57 -18.07 10.05
C ASP A 58 -8.53 -17.39 10.96
N ASP A 59 -7.25 -17.85 10.96
CA ASP A 59 -6.16 -17.22 11.71
C ASP A 59 -5.53 -16.06 10.93
N TYR A 60 -6.31 -15.02 10.71
CA TYR A 60 -5.84 -13.80 10.04
C TYR A 60 -5.21 -12.77 10.98
N ARG A 61 -4.82 -13.18 12.19
CA ARG A 61 -4.13 -12.33 13.17
C ARG A 61 -2.73 -11.99 12.69
N ASP A 62 -2.33 -10.74 12.91
CA ASP A 62 -0.98 -10.27 12.66
C ASP A 62 -0.05 -10.59 13.85
N TYR A 63 1.05 -11.25 13.56
CA TYR A 63 2.11 -11.55 14.53
C TYR A 63 3.42 -10.78 14.25
N ASP A 64 3.49 -10.10 13.10
CA ASP A 64 4.64 -9.32 12.65
C ASP A 64 4.48 -7.81 12.96
N GLY A 65 3.26 -7.30 12.83
CA GLY A 65 2.91 -5.90 13.06
C GLY A 65 2.83 -5.05 11.78
N HIS A 66 3.30 -5.57 10.64
CA HIS A 66 3.33 -4.81 9.38
C HIS A 66 1.91 -4.52 8.86
N GLY A 67 1.06 -5.53 8.71
CA GLY A 67 -0.32 -5.34 8.24
C GLY A 67 -1.17 -4.53 9.24
N THR A 68 -0.87 -4.63 10.53
CA THR A 68 -1.51 -3.79 11.56
C THR A 68 -1.15 -2.31 11.39
N ALA A 69 0.10 -2.00 11.09
CA ALA A 69 0.55 -0.63 10.82
C ALA A 69 -0.12 -0.07 9.56
N VAL A 70 -0.19 -0.84 8.48
CA VAL A 70 -0.90 -0.53 7.23
C VAL A 70 -2.38 -0.26 7.51
N ALA A 71 -3.07 -1.16 8.20
CA ALA A 71 -4.48 -1.00 8.58
C ALA A 71 -4.70 0.25 9.46
N GLY A 72 -3.73 0.57 10.34
CA GLY A 72 -3.75 1.76 11.18
C GLY A 72 -3.70 3.07 10.40
N ILE A 73 -2.97 3.13 9.29
CA ILE A 73 -2.96 4.29 8.37
C ILE A 73 -4.33 4.44 7.72
N ILE A 74 -4.85 3.34 7.13
CA ILE A 74 -6.14 3.36 6.43
C ILE A 74 -7.25 3.81 7.40
N ARG A 75 -7.29 3.24 8.61
CA ARG A 75 -8.26 3.62 9.65
C ARG A 75 -8.16 5.09 10.06
N ALA A 76 -6.94 5.63 10.17
CA ALA A 76 -6.74 7.01 10.57
C ALA A 76 -7.26 8.02 9.53
N LYS A 77 -7.09 7.72 8.24
CA LYS A 77 -7.43 8.61 7.14
C LYS A 77 -8.84 8.36 6.58
N ALA A 78 -9.35 7.16 6.73
CA ALA A 78 -10.70 6.75 6.32
C ALA A 78 -11.38 5.98 7.47
N PRO A 79 -11.81 6.66 8.53
CA PRO A 79 -12.28 6.01 9.76
C PRO A 79 -13.56 5.18 9.59
N GLY A 80 -14.35 5.45 8.54
CA GLY A 80 -15.61 4.76 8.25
C GLY A 80 -15.47 3.46 7.46
N VAL A 81 -14.27 3.08 7.00
CA VAL A 81 -14.07 1.86 6.19
C VAL A 81 -14.38 0.59 6.99
N ALA A 82 -14.86 -0.44 6.29
CA ALA A 82 -14.95 -1.79 6.80
C ALA A 82 -13.65 -2.55 6.44
N LEU A 83 -12.69 -2.61 7.37
CA LEU A 83 -11.41 -3.31 7.15
C LEU A 83 -11.61 -4.82 7.15
N TYR A 84 -11.01 -5.50 6.17
CA TYR A 84 -10.99 -6.95 6.03
C TYR A 84 -9.53 -7.43 5.92
N SER A 85 -9.13 -8.36 6.78
CA SER A 85 -7.76 -8.88 6.81
C SER A 85 -7.59 -10.04 5.84
N VAL A 86 -6.60 -9.97 4.95
CA VAL A 86 -6.20 -11.09 4.10
C VAL A 86 -4.72 -11.39 4.37
N LYS A 87 -4.49 -12.36 5.25
CA LYS A 87 -3.15 -12.74 5.67
C LYS A 87 -2.55 -13.72 4.68
N ILE A 88 -1.46 -13.31 4.04
CA ILE A 88 -0.67 -14.15 3.13
C ILE A 88 0.83 -14.12 3.41
N LEU A 89 1.30 -13.07 4.08
CA LEU A 89 2.70 -12.97 4.47
C LEU A 89 2.93 -13.77 5.75
N GLN A 90 3.91 -14.64 5.69
CA GLN A 90 4.36 -15.45 6.81
C GLN A 90 5.76 -14.99 7.24
N ASP A 91 6.55 -15.90 7.75
CA ASP A 91 7.92 -15.63 8.17
C ASP A 91 8.70 -14.84 7.12
N ARG A 92 9.38 -13.77 7.57
CA ARG A 92 10.16 -12.85 6.74
C ARG A 92 9.36 -12.03 5.70
N LEU A 93 8.03 -11.88 5.88
CA LEU A 93 7.15 -11.12 5.00
C LEU A 93 7.23 -11.55 3.51
N GLN A 94 7.32 -12.86 3.27
CA GLN A 94 7.41 -13.43 1.93
C GLN A 94 6.15 -14.23 1.57
N THR A 95 5.84 -14.26 0.28
CA THR A 95 4.75 -15.05 -0.29
C THR A 95 5.04 -15.36 -1.76
N GLU A 96 4.26 -16.27 -2.34
CA GLU A 96 4.35 -16.62 -3.75
C GLU A 96 3.26 -15.90 -4.57
N SER A 97 3.53 -15.60 -5.86
CA SER A 97 2.58 -14.93 -6.76
C SER A 97 1.22 -15.65 -6.85
N ARG A 98 1.21 -17.00 -6.75
CA ARG A 98 -0.04 -17.79 -6.75
C ARG A 98 -0.89 -17.57 -5.50
N VAL A 99 -0.26 -17.39 -4.33
CA VAL A 99 -0.96 -17.09 -3.07
C VAL A 99 -1.55 -15.68 -3.14
N LEU A 100 -0.80 -14.72 -3.68
CA LEU A 100 -1.31 -13.36 -3.91
C LEU A 100 -2.48 -13.36 -4.90
N ALA A 101 -2.40 -14.12 -5.99
CA ALA A 101 -3.51 -14.28 -6.94
C ALA A 101 -4.75 -14.91 -6.27
N ALA A 102 -4.57 -15.90 -5.38
CA ALA A 102 -5.66 -16.48 -4.60
C ALA A 102 -6.27 -15.47 -3.62
N ALA A 103 -5.44 -14.61 -3.00
CA ALA A 103 -5.90 -13.55 -2.10
C ALA A 103 -6.76 -12.50 -2.82
N ILE A 104 -6.39 -12.11 -4.03
CA ILE A 104 -7.19 -11.19 -4.86
C ILE A 104 -8.54 -11.86 -5.21
N ARG A 105 -8.53 -13.13 -5.67
CA ARG A 105 -9.77 -13.86 -5.97
C ARG A 105 -10.67 -14.04 -4.73
N SER A 106 -10.08 -14.32 -3.57
CA SER A 106 -10.82 -14.38 -2.31
C SER A 106 -11.45 -13.03 -1.96
N SER A 107 -10.75 -11.93 -2.21
CA SER A 107 -11.28 -10.58 -2.01
C SER A 107 -12.47 -10.28 -2.91
N ILE A 108 -12.46 -10.73 -4.17
CA ILE A 108 -13.60 -10.62 -5.09
C ILE A 108 -14.83 -11.34 -4.50
N ALA A 109 -14.64 -12.55 -3.97
CA ALA A 109 -15.73 -13.35 -3.41
C ALA A 109 -16.31 -12.78 -2.09
N ASN A 110 -15.62 -11.84 -1.45
CA ASN A 110 -16.00 -11.21 -0.19
C ASN A 110 -16.51 -9.77 -0.33
N ASP A 111 -16.99 -9.36 -1.51
CA ASP A 111 -17.54 -8.03 -1.79
C ASP A 111 -16.58 -6.88 -1.41
N ILE A 112 -15.29 -7.10 -1.58
CA ILE A 112 -14.29 -6.06 -1.36
C ILE A 112 -14.39 -5.03 -2.48
N ARG A 113 -14.25 -3.75 -2.12
CA ARG A 113 -14.30 -2.64 -3.08
C ARG A 113 -12.93 -2.02 -3.34
N VAL A 114 -12.05 -2.10 -2.35
CA VAL A 114 -10.67 -1.58 -2.44
C VAL A 114 -9.73 -2.65 -1.90
N ILE A 115 -8.68 -2.97 -2.63
CA ILE A 115 -7.64 -3.91 -2.22
C ILE A 115 -6.32 -3.15 -2.06
N ASN A 116 -5.78 -3.16 -0.84
CA ASN A 116 -4.44 -2.71 -0.54
C ASN A 116 -3.48 -3.89 -0.53
N MET A 117 -2.44 -3.83 -1.35
CA MET A 117 -1.36 -4.82 -1.43
C MET A 117 -0.05 -4.13 -1.04
N SER A 118 0.33 -4.23 0.24
CA SER A 118 1.56 -3.63 0.76
C SER A 118 2.79 -4.52 0.52
N LEU A 119 2.86 -5.11 -0.65
CA LEU A 119 3.89 -6.07 -1.07
C LEU A 119 4.06 -6.03 -2.59
N GLY A 120 5.16 -6.60 -3.06
CA GLY A 120 5.44 -6.73 -4.48
C GLY A 120 6.52 -7.76 -4.77
N THR A 121 6.68 -8.11 -6.04
CA THR A 121 7.68 -9.07 -6.51
C THR A 121 8.32 -8.63 -7.82
N HIS A 122 9.60 -8.91 -7.96
CA HIS A 122 10.33 -8.81 -9.24
C HIS A 122 10.32 -10.14 -10.01
N GLN A 123 9.79 -11.22 -9.41
CA GLN A 123 9.76 -12.54 -10.03
C GLN A 123 8.70 -12.60 -11.13
N ILE A 124 9.11 -13.10 -12.29
CA ILE A 124 8.22 -13.29 -13.46
C ILE A 124 7.44 -14.61 -13.34
N SER A 125 7.93 -15.57 -12.58
CA SER A 125 7.23 -16.85 -12.38
C SER A 125 5.87 -16.64 -11.74
N GLY A 126 4.81 -17.15 -12.39
CA GLY A 126 3.42 -17.00 -11.92
C GLY A 126 2.79 -15.62 -12.19
N ILE A 127 3.48 -14.75 -12.94
CA ILE A 127 3.03 -13.38 -13.19
C ILE A 127 1.71 -13.32 -13.96
N ASP A 128 1.47 -14.26 -14.87
CA ASP A 128 0.25 -14.28 -15.70
C ASP A 128 -0.99 -14.59 -14.84
N ALA A 129 -0.88 -15.52 -13.89
CA ALA A 129 -1.97 -15.83 -12.97
C ALA A 129 -2.28 -14.64 -12.04
N LEU A 130 -1.24 -13.89 -11.64
CA LEU A 130 -1.40 -12.68 -10.84
C LEU A 130 -2.03 -11.56 -11.67
N ARG A 131 -1.59 -11.36 -12.92
CA ARG A 131 -2.18 -10.39 -13.85
C ARG A 131 -3.67 -10.67 -14.07
N GLN A 132 -4.03 -11.90 -14.40
CA GLN A 132 -5.42 -12.32 -14.59
C GLN A 132 -6.28 -12.09 -13.35
N ALA A 133 -5.74 -12.30 -12.15
CA ALA A 133 -6.46 -12.02 -10.91
C ALA A 133 -6.71 -10.51 -10.71
N CYS A 134 -5.73 -9.66 -11.04
CA CYS A 134 -5.88 -8.21 -10.98
C CYS A 134 -6.90 -7.71 -12.01
N GLU A 135 -6.82 -8.18 -13.25
CA GLU A 135 -7.76 -7.81 -14.32
C GLU A 135 -9.19 -8.25 -13.98
N ALA A 136 -9.38 -9.47 -13.46
CA ALA A 136 -10.69 -9.96 -13.04
C ALA A 136 -11.28 -9.17 -11.85
N ALA A 137 -10.44 -8.59 -10.98
CA ALA A 137 -10.88 -7.70 -9.93
C ALA A 137 -11.28 -6.33 -10.51
N ALA A 138 -10.47 -5.77 -11.41
CA ALA A 138 -10.74 -4.49 -12.07
C ALA A 138 -12.03 -4.53 -12.89
N GLU A 139 -12.31 -5.61 -13.61
CA GLU A 139 -13.57 -5.84 -14.35
C GLU A 139 -14.82 -5.80 -13.44
N ARG A 140 -14.64 -6.06 -12.14
CA ARG A 140 -15.70 -5.93 -11.13
C ARG A 140 -15.69 -4.61 -10.39
N ASN A 141 -15.02 -3.61 -10.95
CA ASN A 141 -14.84 -2.29 -10.36
C ASN A 141 -14.18 -2.33 -8.97
N ILE A 142 -13.36 -3.33 -8.68
CA ILE A 142 -12.52 -3.34 -7.48
C ILE A 142 -11.27 -2.52 -7.78
N ILE A 143 -10.97 -1.57 -6.91
CA ILE A 143 -9.80 -0.70 -7.06
C ILE A 143 -8.62 -1.35 -6.36
N LEU A 144 -7.54 -1.55 -7.09
CA LEU A 144 -6.33 -2.22 -6.65
C LEU A 144 -5.22 -1.20 -6.42
N ILE A 145 -4.62 -1.22 -5.25
CA ILE A 145 -3.47 -0.39 -4.91
C ILE A 145 -2.33 -1.31 -4.47
N ALA A 146 -1.13 -1.07 -4.98
CA ALA A 146 0.04 -1.86 -4.59
C ALA A 146 1.26 -1.00 -4.29
N ALA A 147 2.07 -1.47 -3.35
CA ALA A 147 3.38 -0.92 -3.08
C ALA A 147 4.32 -1.20 -4.26
N GLY A 148 5.01 -0.18 -4.72
CA GLY A 148 5.97 -0.25 -5.81
C GLY A 148 7.17 0.64 -5.56
N SER A 149 8.13 0.59 -6.46
CA SER A 149 9.34 1.41 -6.46
C SER A 149 9.59 1.94 -7.87
N GLU A 150 10.68 2.68 -8.07
CA GLU A 150 11.11 3.14 -9.40
C GLU A 150 11.50 1.98 -10.33
N GLU A 151 11.87 0.84 -9.76
CA GLU A 151 12.04 -0.40 -10.50
C GLU A 151 10.69 -1.07 -10.76
N ARG A 152 10.61 -1.85 -11.83
CA ARG A 152 9.40 -2.62 -12.15
C ARG A 152 9.10 -3.67 -11.08
N VAL A 153 8.00 -3.49 -10.36
CA VAL A 153 7.52 -4.36 -9.28
C VAL A 153 6.06 -4.75 -9.54
N PHE A 154 5.75 -6.04 -9.50
CA PHE A 154 4.39 -6.51 -9.68
C PHE A 154 3.71 -6.79 -8.33
N PRO A 155 2.41 -6.46 -8.19
CA PRO A 155 1.47 -6.03 -9.23
C PRO A 155 1.43 -4.51 -9.48
N ALA A 156 2.23 -3.68 -8.80
CA ALA A 156 2.18 -2.22 -8.93
C ALA A 156 2.36 -1.70 -10.36
N SER A 157 3.15 -2.42 -11.20
CA SER A 157 3.39 -2.07 -12.60
C SER A 157 2.32 -2.60 -13.58
N PHE A 158 1.21 -3.16 -13.11
CA PHE A 158 0.08 -3.48 -13.99
C PHE A 158 -0.80 -2.25 -14.20
N SER A 159 -1.25 -2.02 -15.44
CA SER A 159 -2.08 -0.86 -15.78
C SER A 159 -3.41 -0.76 -15.02
N CYS A 160 -3.95 -1.89 -14.58
CA CYS A 160 -5.17 -1.96 -13.77
C CYS A 160 -4.93 -1.74 -12.26
N VAL A 161 -3.68 -1.50 -11.83
CA VAL A 161 -3.30 -1.29 -10.43
C VAL A 161 -2.78 0.13 -10.26
N LEU A 162 -3.15 0.78 -9.17
CA LEU A 162 -2.58 2.06 -8.76
C LEU A 162 -1.29 1.79 -7.98
N GLY A 163 -0.15 2.08 -8.59
CA GLY A 163 1.15 1.93 -7.94
C GLY A 163 1.43 3.07 -6.97
N ALA A 164 1.93 2.76 -5.77
CA ALA A 164 2.28 3.75 -4.77
C ALA A 164 3.67 3.53 -4.18
N SER A 165 4.49 4.56 -4.12
CA SER A 165 5.82 4.55 -3.51
C SER A 165 5.93 5.53 -2.35
N GLY A 166 6.79 5.20 -1.39
CA GLY A 166 7.07 6.07 -0.25
C GLY A 166 7.96 7.25 -0.63
N ASP A 167 7.53 8.44 -0.20
CA ASP A 167 8.29 9.67 -0.32
C ASP A 167 8.39 10.34 1.06
N GLU A 168 9.61 10.60 1.52
CA GLU A 168 9.86 11.24 2.82
C GLU A 168 9.51 12.73 2.82
N LEU A 169 9.43 13.35 1.64
CA LEU A 169 9.03 14.73 1.49
C LEU A 169 7.51 14.91 1.51
N CYS A 170 6.74 13.83 1.29
CA CYS A 170 5.30 13.88 1.46
C CYS A 170 4.93 13.91 2.96
N GLY A 171 4.21 14.93 3.37
CA GLY A 171 3.60 15.01 4.70
C GLY A 171 2.50 13.95 4.88
N TRP A 172 2.01 13.80 6.11
CA TRP A 172 0.95 12.82 6.43
C TRP A 172 -0.30 12.95 5.55
N ASN A 173 -0.67 14.17 5.17
CA ASN A 173 -1.87 14.46 4.39
C ASN A 173 -1.58 14.77 2.93
N ASP A 174 -0.34 14.69 2.51
CA ASP A 174 0.08 15.00 1.15
C ASP A 174 0.30 13.73 0.33
N TYR A 175 0.16 13.87 -0.97
CA TYR A 175 0.65 12.91 -1.95
C TYR A 175 1.03 13.63 -3.23
N ALA A 176 1.79 12.96 -4.07
CA ALA A 176 2.24 13.47 -5.36
C ALA A 176 1.91 12.49 -6.47
N TYR A 177 1.73 13.01 -7.68
CA TYR A 177 1.60 12.24 -8.91
C TYR A 177 2.80 12.51 -9.80
N THR A 178 3.30 11.47 -10.46
CA THR A 178 4.39 11.57 -11.44
C THR A 178 3.95 10.85 -12.71
N GLU A 179 3.77 11.62 -13.76
CA GLU A 179 3.40 11.09 -15.08
C GLU A 179 4.53 10.25 -15.68
N ASN A 180 4.18 9.20 -16.43
CA ASN A 180 5.11 8.29 -17.11
C ASN A 180 6.14 7.61 -16.18
N SER A 181 5.81 7.43 -14.91
CA SER A 181 6.60 6.67 -13.95
C SER A 181 6.13 5.22 -13.86
N GLU A 182 7.03 4.27 -13.52
CA GLU A 182 6.66 2.89 -13.20
C GLU A 182 5.69 2.83 -11.99
N VAL A 183 5.76 3.82 -11.11
CA VAL A 183 4.86 4.02 -9.98
C VAL A 183 4.38 5.46 -9.95
N GLU A 184 3.11 5.66 -10.22
CA GLU A 184 2.54 6.98 -10.49
C GLU A 184 2.25 7.84 -9.26
N PHE A 185 2.00 7.22 -8.09
CA PHE A 185 1.68 7.96 -6.86
C PHE A 185 2.79 7.85 -5.83
N ARG A 186 3.10 8.96 -5.17
CA ARG A 186 4.01 9.03 -4.03
C ARG A 186 3.25 9.54 -2.83
N ALA A 187 3.46 8.92 -1.66
CA ALA A 187 2.82 9.32 -0.43
C ALA A 187 3.73 9.09 0.78
N HIS A 188 3.28 9.52 1.95
CA HIS A 188 4.06 9.44 3.18
C HIS A 188 4.57 8.03 3.47
N SER A 189 5.86 7.92 3.82
CA SER A 189 6.57 6.64 4.01
C SER A 189 6.38 6.00 5.38
N TRP A 190 5.71 6.65 6.32
CA TRP A 190 5.64 6.22 7.70
C TRP A 190 4.24 5.86 8.16
N PRO A 191 4.09 4.89 9.09
CA PRO A 191 2.84 4.62 9.75
C PRO A 191 2.56 5.66 10.86
N ARG A 192 1.44 5.49 11.56
CA ARG A 192 1.12 6.29 12.73
C ARG A 192 2.21 6.16 13.80
N PRO A 193 2.58 7.26 14.48
CA PRO A 193 3.52 7.21 15.59
C PRO A 193 3.05 6.28 16.70
N LEU A 194 3.99 5.55 17.28
CA LEU A 194 3.74 4.72 18.46
C LEU A 194 4.10 5.50 19.73
N PRO A 195 3.24 5.55 20.75
CA PRO A 195 3.54 6.20 22.00
C PRO A 195 4.84 5.67 22.63
N GLY A 196 5.73 6.56 23.01
CA GLY A 196 7.00 6.20 23.64
C GLY A 196 8.08 5.63 22.71
N SER A 197 7.81 5.54 21.40
CA SER A 197 8.80 5.08 20.42
C SER A 197 9.18 6.20 19.46
N PRO A 198 10.48 6.47 19.25
CA PRO A 198 10.92 7.41 18.21
C PRO A 198 10.46 6.94 16.82
N GLN A 199 9.98 7.87 15.99
CA GLN A 199 9.50 7.55 14.64
C GLN A 199 10.57 6.84 13.80
N GLY A 200 11.83 7.20 13.93
CA GLY A 200 12.94 6.55 13.21
C GLY A 200 13.17 5.07 13.54
N ARG A 201 12.51 4.52 14.57
CA ARG A 201 12.49 3.09 14.91
C ARG A 201 11.23 2.38 14.46
N ASN A 202 10.27 3.12 13.91
CA ASN A 202 9.02 2.56 13.39
C ASN A 202 9.24 1.95 12.00
N LEU A 203 8.25 1.20 11.53
CA LEU A 203 8.21 0.71 10.14
C LEU A 203 8.27 1.88 9.15
N ARG A 204 8.84 1.64 7.97
CA ARG A 204 8.94 2.64 6.91
C ARG A 204 8.98 1.96 5.55
N GLY A 205 8.41 2.59 4.53
CA GLY A 205 8.57 2.16 3.15
C GLY A 205 7.34 2.35 2.26
N HIS A 206 7.43 1.78 1.07
CA HIS A 206 6.41 1.85 0.02
C HIS A 206 5.05 1.27 0.46
N SER A 207 5.07 0.26 1.33
CA SER A 207 3.88 -0.33 1.95
C SER A 207 3.00 0.71 2.67
N MET A 208 3.64 1.66 3.36
CA MET A 208 2.92 2.72 4.07
C MET A 208 2.28 3.68 3.08
N ALA A 209 2.98 4.03 1.99
CA ALA A 209 2.44 4.88 0.93
C ALA A 209 1.21 4.24 0.26
N ALA A 210 1.26 2.94 -0.05
CA ALA A 210 0.10 2.21 -0.57
C ALA A 210 -1.11 2.31 0.36
N ALA A 211 -0.91 2.23 1.68
CA ALA A 211 -1.96 2.41 2.66
C ALA A 211 -2.54 3.84 2.67
N HIS A 212 -1.68 4.87 2.53
CA HIS A 212 -2.12 6.26 2.42
C HIS A 212 -2.98 6.48 1.17
N VAL A 213 -2.56 5.97 0.01
CA VAL A 213 -3.32 6.04 -1.24
C VAL A 213 -4.63 5.24 -1.13
N SER A 214 -4.61 4.04 -0.53
CA SER A 214 -5.81 3.21 -0.33
C SER A 214 -6.88 3.91 0.51
N ALA A 215 -6.48 4.69 1.51
CA ALA A 215 -7.41 5.48 2.31
C ALA A 215 -8.05 6.61 1.51
N LEU A 216 -7.28 7.29 0.63
CA LEU A 216 -7.81 8.32 -0.29
C LEU A 216 -8.80 7.68 -1.27
N VAL A 217 -8.44 6.54 -1.86
CA VAL A 217 -9.31 5.77 -2.76
C VAL A 217 -10.61 5.39 -2.06
N ALA A 218 -10.57 4.94 -0.80
CA ALA A 218 -11.79 4.62 -0.07
C ALA A 218 -12.72 5.84 0.10
N ARG A 219 -12.17 7.05 0.29
CA ARG A 219 -12.96 8.28 0.36
C ARG A 219 -13.56 8.66 -1.00
N ILE A 220 -12.79 8.49 -2.09
CA ILE A 220 -13.27 8.70 -3.45
C ILE A 220 -14.43 7.74 -3.77
N VAL A 221 -14.30 6.47 -3.41
CA VAL A 221 -15.32 5.44 -3.63
C VAL A 221 -16.58 5.69 -2.79
N GLU A 222 -16.46 6.21 -1.55
CA GLU A 222 -17.63 6.67 -0.78
C GLU A 222 -18.38 7.78 -1.51
N THR A 223 -17.64 8.78 -2.00
CA THR A 223 -18.21 9.96 -2.66
C THR A 223 -18.77 9.63 -4.04
N TYR A 224 -18.06 8.77 -4.78
CA TYR A 224 -18.39 8.37 -6.15
C TYR A 224 -18.48 6.84 -6.27
N PRO A 225 -19.55 6.18 -5.78
CA PRO A 225 -19.62 4.73 -5.65
C PRO A 225 -19.54 3.92 -6.95
N ARG A 226 -19.81 4.57 -8.08
CA ARG A 226 -19.79 3.94 -9.42
C ARG A 226 -18.46 4.11 -10.15
N SER A 227 -17.46 4.79 -9.56
CA SER A 227 -16.16 5.00 -10.19
C SER A 227 -15.44 3.66 -10.38
N ASP A 228 -14.91 3.45 -11.56
CA ASP A 228 -13.95 2.40 -11.87
C ASP A 228 -12.50 2.85 -11.54
N GLY A 229 -11.52 1.99 -11.84
CA GLY A 229 -10.11 2.30 -11.57
C GLY A 229 -9.60 3.54 -12.28
N ASN A 230 -10.06 3.79 -13.53
CA ASN A 230 -9.63 4.95 -14.30
C ASN A 230 -10.23 6.25 -13.74
N ALA A 231 -11.52 6.26 -13.42
CA ALA A 231 -12.17 7.42 -12.81
C ALA A 231 -11.58 7.76 -11.43
N VAL A 232 -11.18 6.75 -10.65
CA VAL A 232 -10.47 6.95 -9.38
C VAL A 232 -9.08 7.53 -9.61
N ARG A 233 -8.33 7.02 -10.61
CA ARG A 233 -7.01 7.54 -10.99
C ARG A 233 -7.09 9.01 -11.41
N GLU A 234 -8.01 9.37 -12.29
CA GLU A 234 -8.24 10.74 -12.73
C GLU A 234 -8.60 11.66 -11.56
N THR A 235 -9.41 11.17 -10.62
CA THR A 235 -9.76 11.93 -9.42
C THR A 235 -8.54 12.15 -8.54
N LEU A 236 -7.70 11.13 -8.31
CA LEU A 236 -6.44 11.28 -7.56
C LEU A 236 -5.51 12.29 -8.24
N ILE A 237 -5.38 12.26 -9.57
CA ILE A 237 -4.53 13.20 -10.32
C ILE A 237 -5.05 14.63 -10.14
N ARG A 238 -6.35 14.86 -10.30
CA ARG A 238 -6.99 16.18 -10.14
C ARG A 238 -6.84 16.73 -8.72
N GLU A 239 -6.94 15.86 -7.72
CA GLU A 239 -6.86 16.24 -6.30
C GLU A 239 -5.41 16.21 -5.77
N CYS A 240 -4.40 16.02 -6.64
CA CYS A 240 -3.01 15.94 -6.24
C CYS A 240 -2.57 17.21 -5.50
N THR A 241 -2.05 17.04 -4.30
CA THR A 241 -1.69 18.13 -3.40
C THR A 241 -0.29 18.70 -3.67
N ARG A 242 0.50 18.01 -4.47
CA ARG A 242 1.82 18.45 -4.94
C ARG A 242 1.87 18.30 -6.45
N GLY A 243 1.56 19.38 -7.17
CA GLY A 243 1.83 19.46 -8.60
C GLY A 243 3.33 19.24 -8.83
N VAL A 244 3.67 18.37 -9.75
CA VAL A 244 5.06 18.25 -10.21
C VAL A 244 5.28 19.34 -11.24
N ASP A 245 5.54 20.57 -10.81
CA ASP A 245 6.27 21.51 -11.60
C ASP A 245 7.74 21.07 -11.57
N VAL A 246 8.11 20.27 -12.57
CA VAL A 246 9.48 19.76 -12.75
C VAL A 246 10.46 20.91 -13.06
N GLU A 247 9.98 22.14 -13.20
CA GLU A 247 10.81 23.30 -13.59
C GLU A 247 11.20 24.25 -12.45
N ASP A 248 10.59 24.20 -11.26
CA ASP A 248 10.87 25.20 -10.21
C ASP A 248 11.85 24.76 -9.11
N ASP A 249 12.18 23.49 -8.96
CA ASP A 249 13.17 23.05 -7.96
C ASP A 249 14.64 23.33 -8.37
N ALA A 250 14.88 23.76 -9.61
CA ALA A 250 16.22 24.13 -10.07
C ALA A 250 16.66 25.55 -9.69
N LEU A 251 15.76 26.41 -9.21
CA LEU A 251 16.03 27.83 -8.96
C LEU A 251 16.16 28.24 -7.49
N ASN A 252 15.92 27.34 -6.54
CA ASN A 252 16.02 27.64 -5.10
C ASN A 252 17.05 26.78 -4.35
N LEU A 253 18.10 26.36 -4.99
CA LEU A 253 19.27 25.84 -4.31
C LEU A 253 20.13 27.04 -3.89
N ASP A 254 20.10 27.39 -2.61
CA ASP A 254 21.06 28.30 -1.98
C ASP A 254 22.48 27.74 -2.25
N PRO A 255 23.33 28.45 -3.03
CA PRO A 255 24.67 27.97 -3.41
C PRO A 255 25.66 27.95 -2.24
N THR A 256 25.23 28.30 -1.02
CA THR A 256 26.10 28.40 0.16
C THR A 256 25.93 27.21 1.15
N ARG A 257 25.05 26.25 0.90
CA ARG A 257 24.88 25.09 1.76
C ARG A 257 25.78 23.94 1.32
N GLU A 258 27.01 23.90 1.82
CA GLU A 258 27.91 22.74 1.68
C GLU A 258 27.25 21.50 2.32
N LYS A 259 26.99 20.48 1.49
CA LYS A 259 26.58 19.15 1.96
C LYS A 259 27.80 18.46 2.55
N SER A 260 27.74 18.14 3.84
CA SER A 260 28.73 17.30 4.49
C SER A 260 28.70 15.88 3.90
N PRO A 261 29.85 15.27 3.57
CA PRO A 261 29.93 13.90 3.00
C PRO A 261 29.54 12.80 3.99
N ALA A 262 29.17 13.14 5.23
CA ALA A 262 28.90 12.16 6.29
C ALA A 262 27.48 11.58 6.27
N ASP A 263 26.54 12.13 5.49
CA ASP A 263 25.12 11.79 5.58
C ASP A 263 24.64 10.72 4.58
N TYR A 264 25.54 10.22 3.71
CA TYR A 264 25.18 9.19 2.75
C TYR A 264 25.89 7.86 3.05
N ARG A 265 25.22 6.99 3.80
CA ARG A 265 25.59 5.56 3.87
C ARG A 265 24.45 4.71 3.30
N PRO A 266 24.59 4.16 2.07
CA PRO A 266 23.67 3.13 1.60
C PRO A 266 23.88 1.86 2.43
N LYS A 267 22.83 1.35 3.07
CA LYS A 267 22.86 0.01 3.68
C LYS A 267 22.85 -1.02 2.56
N GLN A 268 23.98 -1.70 2.38
CA GLN A 268 24.11 -2.87 1.53
C GLN A 268 23.25 -3.99 2.09
N TYR A 269 22.31 -4.49 1.30
CA TYR A 269 21.67 -5.78 1.56
C TYR A 269 22.68 -6.87 1.22
N ALA A 270 23.10 -7.62 2.24
CA ALA A 270 24.03 -8.73 2.08
C ALA A 270 23.38 -9.86 1.29
N THR A 271 23.79 -10.05 0.05
CA THR A 271 23.59 -11.29 -0.70
C THR A 271 24.50 -12.35 -0.12
N SER A 272 23.96 -13.31 0.63
CA SER A 272 24.71 -14.47 1.11
C SER A 272 24.91 -15.47 -0.03
N ASN A 273 26.03 -15.37 -0.73
CA ASN A 273 26.56 -16.46 -1.53
C ASN A 273 27.15 -17.51 -0.59
N ARG A 274 26.44 -18.60 -0.37
CA ARG A 274 27.05 -19.85 0.16
C ARG A 274 27.87 -20.47 -0.95
N ARG A 275 29.19 -20.35 -0.88
CA ARG A 275 30.10 -21.23 -1.60
C ARG A 275 30.05 -22.59 -0.93
N GLU A 276 29.68 -23.58 -1.70
CA GLU A 276 29.97 -25.00 -1.40
C GLU A 276 31.47 -25.18 -1.21
N ARG A 277 31.87 -25.78 -0.09
CA ARG A 277 33.18 -26.40 0.04
C ARG A 277 32.98 -27.92 0.00
N GLN A 278 33.46 -28.49 -1.07
CA GLN A 278 33.82 -29.92 -1.13
C GLN A 278 35.02 -30.18 -0.22
N SER A 279 34.92 -31.17 0.61
CA SER A 279 35.95 -32.19 0.93
C SER A 279 35.31 -33.22 1.83
#